data_78eb34f2e961dd3187d8c5ff99649d41
#
_entry.id   78eb34f2e961dd3187d8c5ff99649d41
#
_cell.length_a   1.000
_cell.length_b   1.000
_cell.length_c   1.000
_cell.angle_alpha   90.00
_cell.angle_beta   90.00
_cell.angle_gamma   90.00
#
_symmetry.space_group_name_H-M   'P 1'
#
loop_
_entity.id
_entity.type
_entity.pdbx_description
1 polymer ?
#
loop_
_entity_poly.entity_id
_entity_poly.type
_entity_poly.pdbx_seq_one_letter_code
_entity_poly.pdbx_strand_id
1 'polypeptide(L)'
;MRYSLAVFLLLTLTACSSLPDANDPSSKLSAEELYKDAKENLDKENYETAVKKFETLQSRYPYGRYAQQALLEVAYAYYRQNEAEPAISAAERFIKQYPNHPNVDYAYYVKGLANFNDGKGLLASLGGQDPSERDPRAAQDSFAAFKDLVTRFPDSKYAPDSRVRMQYLTNALAKYEIHVASYYLRRGAYVSAVNRAKEVLTLYPNSPSTRDALHILVKGYDAMNMKQLRDDAQRVLDKNFPEDKAAAASQTNAADENIGVPK
;
A
#
# COMPACT_ATOMS: atom_id res chain seq x y z
N MET A 1 -12.11 55.82 8.26
CA MET A 1 -10.93 55.01 8.58
C MET A 1 -10.83 54.59 10.05
N ARG A 2 -11.20 55.38 11.03
CA ARG A 2 -11.06 54.95 12.48
C ARG A 2 -12.05 53.88 12.92
N TYR A 3 -13.23 53.79 12.32
CA TYR A 3 -14.26 52.79 12.64
C TYR A 3 -14.04 51.44 11.94
N SER A 4 -13.37 51.45 10.79
CA SER A 4 -13.02 50.17 10.08
C SER A 4 -11.98 49.36 10.83
N LEU A 5 -11.05 50.03 11.54
CA LEU A 5 -10.03 49.34 12.35
C LEU A 5 -10.63 48.70 13.60
N ALA A 6 -11.63 49.38 14.22
CA ALA A 6 -12.33 48.86 15.40
C ALA A 6 -13.20 47.62 15.09
N VAL A 7 -13.85 47.59 13.91
CA VAL A 7 -14.64 46.44 13.44
C VAL A 7 -13.74 45.27 13.08
N PHE A 8 -12.56 45.51 12.50
CA PHE A 8 -11.60 44.47 12.20
C PHE A 8 -10.99 43.82 13.47
N LEU A 9 -10.77 44.64 14.51
CA LEU A 9 -10.25 44.17 15.81
C LEU A 9 -11.30 43.36 16.59
N LEU A 10 -12.59 43.67 16.45
CA LEU A 10 -13.67 42.89 17.07
C LEU A 10 -13.93 41.55 16.41
N LEU A 11 -13.67 41.41 15.10
CA LEU A 11 -13.81 40.15 14.35
C LEU A 11 -12.70 39.11 14.64
N THR A 12 -11.55 39.58 15.14
CA THR A 12 -10.43 38.67 15.49
C THR A 12 -10.56 38.01 16.86
N LEU A 13 -11.48 38.46 17.71
CA LEU A 13 -11.70 37.94 19.07
C LEU A 13 -12.65 36.74 19.15
N THR A 14 -13.30 36.36 18.05
CA THR A 14 -14.24 35.22 18.04
C THR A 14 -13.60 33.87 17.63
N ALA A 15 -12.28 33.80 17.40
CA ALA A 15 -11.60 32.64 16.87
C ALA A 15 -11.11 31.62 17.94
N CYS A 16 -11.37 31.83 19.23
CA CYS A 16 -10.92 30.93 20.30
C CYS A 16 -12.04 30.60 21.29
N SER A 17 -13.12 29.96 20.83
CA SER A 17 -14.17 29.47 21.74
C SER A 17 -14.33 27.95 21.73
N SER A 18 -13.23 27.21 21.80
CA SER A 18 -13.24 25.84 22.29
C SER A 18 -12.71 25.81 23.74
N LEU A 19 -13.39 26.54 24.64
CA LEU A 19 -13.19 26.30 26.07
C LEU A 19 -13.70 24.89 26.37
N PRO A 20 -12.96 24.07 27.16
CA PRO A 20 -13.45 22.78 27.62
C PRO A 20 -14.79 22.98 28.31
N ASP A 21 -15.78 22.18 27.93
CA ASP A 21 -17.11 22.24 28.54
C ASP A 21 -16.98 21.97 30.04
N ALA A 22 -17.28 22.96 30.87
CA ALA A 22 -17.13 22.88 32.34
C ALA A 22 -18.01 21.78 32.95
N ASN A 23 -18.97 21.24 32.18
CA ASN A 23 -19.88 20.16 32.54
C ASN A 23 -19.52 18.80 31.91
N ASP A 24 -18.35 18.66 31.25
CA ASP A 24 -17.94 17.36 30.73
C ASP A 24 -17.76 16.35 31.86
N PRO A 25 -18.61 15.29 31.93
CA PRO A 25 -18.52 14.26 32.96
C PRO A 25 -17.15 13.58 33.01
N SER A 26 -16.44 13.56 31.89
CA SER A 26 -15.11 13.00 31.78
C SER A 26 -14.03 13.85 32.47
N SER A 27 -14.35 15.13 32.83
CA SER A 27 -13.36 16.09 33.39
C SER A 27 -12.70 15.61 34.70
N LYS A 28 -13.34 14.72 35.44
CA LYS A 28 -12.88 14.16 36.74
C LYS A 28 -12.20 12.79 36.61
N LEU A 29 -12.20 12.19 35.40
CA LEU A 29 -11.66 10.85 35.22
C LEU A 29 -10.13 10.87 35.15
N SER A 30 -9.50 9.87 35.77
CA SER A 30 -8.08 9.61 35.63
C SER A 30 -7.72 9.11 34.23
N ALA A 31 -6.42 9.13 33.89
CA ALA A 31 -5.95 8.60 32.62
C ALA A 31 -6.32 7.13 32.40
N GLU A 32 -6.34 6.34 33.47
CA GLU A 32 -6.73 4.93 33.43
C GLU A 32 -8.22 4.76 33.13
N GLU A 33 -9.07 5.53 33.78
CA GLU A 33 -10.53 5.48 33.58
C GLU A 33 -10.92 5.95 32.18
N LEU A 34 -10.29 7.04 31.67
CA LEU A 34 -10.48 7.50 30.29
C LEU A 34 -10.04 6.45 29.27
N TYR A 35 -8.89 5.82 29.53
CA TYR A 35 -8.40 4.75 28.65
C TYR A 35 -9.35 3.57 28.62
N LYS A 36 -9.83 3.13 29.79
CA LYS A 36 -10.77 2.02 29.92
C LYS A 36 -12.08 2.30 29.18
N ASP A 37 -12.65 3.49 29.37
CA ASP A 37 -13.88 3.90 28.69
C ASP A 37 -13.71 3.98 27.17
N ALA A 38 -12.59 4.53 26.68
CA ALA A 38 -12.25 4.54 25.25
C ALA A 38 -12.10 3.10 24.71
N LYS A 39 -11.43 2.23 25.47
CA LYS A 39 -11.21 0.83 25.07
C LYS A 39 -12.50 0.02 25.01
N GLU A 40 -13.43 0.25 25.93
CA GLU A 40 -14.76 -0.38 25.86
C GLU A 40 -15.53 0.00 24.59
N ASN A 41 -15.41 1.25 24.15
CA ASN A 41 -16.01 1.67 22.88
C ASN A 41 -15.33 1.03 21.68
N LEU A 42 -13.99 0.92 21.69
CA LEU A 42 -13.23 0.25 20.66
C LEU A 42 -13.62 -1.23 20.53
N ASP A 43 -13.76 -1.92 21.67
CA ASP A 43 -14.10 -3.34 21.72
C ASP A 43 -15.56 -3.60 21.29
N LYS A 44 -16.44 -2.60 21.44
CA LYS A 44 -17.83 -2.59 20.90
C LYS A 44 -17.89 -2.14 19.43
N GLU A 45 -16.74 -1.96 18.78
CA GLU A 45 -16.61 -1.47 17.40
C GLU A 45 -17.17 -0.04 17.18
N ASN A 46 -17.38 0.73 18.24
CA ASN A 46 -17.77 2.14 18.19
C ASN A 46 -16.52 3.00 17.95
N TYR A 47 -15.88 2.82 16.79
CA TYR A 47 -14.54 3.37 16.49
C TYR A 47 -14.50 4.89 16.57
N GLU A 48 -15.49 5.60 16.01
CA GLU A 48 -15.53 7.08 16.05
C GLU A 48 -15.56 7.61 17.49
N THR A 49 -16.39 7.00 18.35
CA THR A 49 -16.47 7.36 19.76
C THR A 49 -15.19 7.03 20.48
N ALA A 50 -14.57 5.87 20.18
CA ALA A 50 -13.30 5.45 20.77
C ALA A 50 -12.19 6.45 20.43
N VAL A 51 -12.07 6.88 19.16
CA VAL A 51 -11.10 7.88 18.72
C VAL A 51 -11.26 9.18 19.52
N LYS A 52 -12.47 9.74 19.60
CA LYS A 52 -12.73 10.99 20.37
C LYS A 52 -12.32 10.88 21.83
N LYS A 53 -12.58 9.71 22.46
CA LYS A 53 -12.19 9.47 23.86
C LYS A 53 -10.68 9.30 24.04
N PHE A 54 -10.01 8.59 23.13
CA PHE A 54 -8.55 8.48 23.16
C PHE A 54 -7.87 9.84 22.91
N GLU A 55 -8.40 10.66 22.01
CA GLU A 55 -7.89 12.02 21.77
C GLU A 55 -8.12 12.92 23.00
N THR A 56 -9.27 12.81 23.67
CA THR A 56 -9.53 13.50 24.94
C THR A 56 -8.50 13.07 25.99
N LEU A 57 -8.21 11.78 26.10
CA LEU A 57 -7.17 11.28 27.00
C LEU A 57 -5.80 11.88 26.67
N GLN A 58 -5.39 11.87 25.41
CA GLN A 58 -4.10 12.43 24.98
C GLN A 58 -4.00 13.93 25.23
N SER A 59 -5.10 14.67 25.05
CA SER A 59 -5.16 16.11 25.33
C SER A 59 -4.97 16.43 26.81
N ARG A 60 -5.59 15.65 27.70
CA ARG A 60 -5.53 15.89 29.15
C ARG A 60 -4.28 15.29 29.81
N TYR A 61 -3.86 14.15 29.35
CA TYR A 61 -2.73 13.40 29.88
C TYR A 61 -1.74 13.07 28.76
N PRO A 62 -1.03 14.08 28.22
CA PRO A 62 -0.19 13.91 27.03
C PRO A 62 1.03 13.01 27.27
N TYR A 63 1.32 12.68 28.50
CA TYR A 63 2.47 11.87 28.88
C TYR A 63 2.07 10.60 29.62
N GLY A 64 2.93 9.59 29.57
CA GLY A 64 2.74 8.33 30.27
C GLY A 64 2.17 7.22 29.40
N ARG A 65 2.07 6.03 29.99
CA ARG A 65 1.74 4.79 29.28
C ARG A 65 0.37 4.82 28.57
N TYR A 66 -0.61 5.46 29.17
CA TYR A 66 -1.97 5.51 28.60
C TYR A 66 -2.05 6.40 27.36
N ALA A 67 -1.30 7.52 27.32
CA ALA A 67 -1.21 8.38 26.15
C ALA A 67 -0.52 7.66 24.98
N GLN A 68 0.52 6.89 25.28
CA GLN A 68 1.23 6.09 24.29
C GLN A 68 0.31 5.01 23.71
N GLN A 69 -0.37 4.25 24.55
CA GLN A 69 -1.32 3.23 24.12
C GLN A 69 -2.50 3.84 23.35
N ALA A 70 -3.06 4.95 23.83
CA ALA A 70 -4.17 5.64 23.19
C ALA A 70 -3.82 6.02 21.74
N LEU A 71 -2.60 6.53 21.49
CA LEU A 71 -2.17 6.88 20.13
C LEU A 71 -2.14 5.66 19.20
N LEU A 72 -1.73 4.51 19.71
CA LEU A 72 -1.69 3.28 18.95
C LEU A 72 -3.10 2.73 18.67
N GLU A 73 -4.00 2.81 19.66
CA GLU A 73 -5.41 2.42 19.49
C GLU A 73 -6.17 3.34 18.53
N VAL A 74 -5.82 4.64 18.48
CA VAL A 74 -6.34 5.59 17.48
C VAL A 74 -5.96 5.16 16.06
N ALA A 75 -4.69 4.79 15.84
CA ALA A 75 -4.26 4.28 14.53
C ALA A 75 -5.07 3.04 14.12
N TYR A 76 -5.28 2.11 15.04
CA TYR A 76 -6.09 0.92 14.80
C TYR A 76 -7.56 1.25 14.54
N ALA A 77 -8.15 2.16 15.31
CA ALA A 77 -9.55 2.55 15.16
C ALA A 77 -9.83 3.18 13.78
N TYR A 78 -8.95 4.08 13.31
CA TYR A 78 -9.04 4.65 11.96
C TYR A 78 -8.88 3.58 10.87
N TYR A 79 -7.93 2.65 11.04
CA TYR A 79 -7.79 1.51 10.12
C TYR A 79 -9.08 0.69 10.02
N ARG A 80 -9.76 0.42 11.16
CA ARG A 80 -11.02 -0.33 11.18
C ARG A 80 -12.19 0.43 10.54
N GLN A 81 -12.14 1.76 10.52
CA GLN A 81 -13.09 2.63 9.83
C GLN A 81 -12.80 2.75 8.32
N ASN A 82 -11.73 2.11 7.82
CA ASN A 82 -11.20 2.30 6.46
C ASN A 82 -10.77 3.75 6.17
N GLU A 83 -10.39 4.49 7.19
CA GLU A 83 -9.80 5.82 7.07
C GLU A 83 -8.27 5.70 6.99
N ALA A 84 -7.76 5.43 5.79
CA ALA A 84 -6.36 5.09 5.57
C ALA A 84 -5.41 6.22 6.01
N GLU A 85 -5.61 7.45 5.52
CA GLU A 85 -4.75 8.59 5.81
C GLU A 85 -4.65 8.94 7.31
N PRO A 86 -5.75 9.04 8.08
CA PRO A 86 -5.67 9.22 9.52
C PRO A 86 -4.98 8.06 10.25
N ALA A 87 -5.20 6.81 9.82
CA ALA A 87 -4.54 5.64 10.40
C ALA A 87 -3.02 5.67 10.18
N ILE A 88 -2.57 5.98 8.96
CA ILE A 88 -1.16 6.12 8.60
C ILE A 88 -0.52 7.24 9.43
N SER A 89 -1.16 8.41 9.47
CA SER A 89 -0.66 9.57 10.22
C SER A 89 -0.50 9.27 11.72
N ALA A 90 -1.48 8.61 12.33
CA ALA A 90 -1.42 8.21 13.73
C ALA A 90 -0.31 7.19 13.99
N ALA A 91 -0.17 6.17 13.11
CA ALA A 91 0.89 5.18 13.20
C ALA A 91 2.29 5.80 13.05
N GLU A 92 2.48 6.70 12.07
CA GLU A 92 3.75 7.43 11.87
C GLU A 92 4.11 8.31 13.06
N ARG A 93 3.12 9.01 13.62
CA ARG A 93 3.30 9.80 14.83
C ARG A 93 3.76 8.92 15.99
N PHE A 94 3.17 7.73 16.16
CA PHE A 94 3.61 6.77 17.19
C PHE A 94 5.05 6.31 16.97
N ILE A 95 5.38 5.87 15.75
CA ILE A 95 6.73 5.41 15.39
C ILE A 95 7.79 6.50 15.65
N LYS A 96 7.46 7.74 15.28
CA LYS A 96 8.36 8.88 15.48
C LYS A 96 8.54 9.27 16.94
N GLN A 97 7.46 9.27 17.73
CA GLN A 97 7.50 9.69 19.13
C GLN A 97 8.03 8.59 20.06
N TYR A 98 7.77 7.33 19.74
CA TYR A 98 8.06 6.19 20.58
C TYR A 98 8.79 5.05 19.85
N PRO A 99 9.98 5.32 19.25
CA PRO A 99 10.67 4.35 18.39
C PRO A 99 11.14 3.09 19.13
N ASN A 100 11.29 3.17 20.45
CA ASN A 100 11.73 2.05 21.31
C ASN A 100 10.58 1.44 22.14
N HIS A 101 9.33 1.79 21.82
CA HIS A 101 8.18 1.22 22.54
C HIS A 101 8.02 -0.27 22.23
N PRO A 102 7.68 -1.13 23.22
CA PRO A 102 7.52 -2.59 22.99
C PRO A 102 6.56 -2.96 21.85
N ASN A 103 5.57 -2.13 21.57
CA ASN A 103 4.57 -2.35 20.51
C ASN A 103 4.79 -1.46 19.27
N VAL A 104 6.01 -0.97 19.04
CA VAL A 104 6.28 -0.15 17.84
C VAL A 104 6.15 -0.97 16.54
N ASP A 105 6.44 -2.28 16.61
CA ASP A 105 6.20 -3.23 15.54
C ASP A 105 4.73 -3.26 15.09
N TYR A 106 3.79 -3.17 16.04
CA TYR A 106 2.36 -3.07 15.73
C TYR A 106 2.01 -1.78 14.97
N ALA A 107 2.66 -0.65 15.29
CA ALA A 107 2.44 0.59 14.55
C ALA A 107 2.88 0.47 13.08
N TYR A 108 4.04 -0.17 12.81
CA TYR A 108 4.46 -0.50 11.45
C TYR A 108 3.45 -1.43 10.74
N TYR A 109 2.92 -2.40 11.47
CA TYR A 109 1.93 -3.33 10.94
C TYR A 109 0.63 -2.62 10.55
N VAL A 110 0.08 -1.77 11.44
CA VAL A 110 -1.13 -0.98 11.14
C VAL A 110 -0.91 -0.03 9.96
N LYS A 111 0.25 0.64 9.88
CA LYS A 111 0.63 1.46 8.73
C LYS A 111 0.61 0.65 7.43
N GLY A 112 1.20 -0.54 7.45
CA GLY A 112 1.19 -1.45 6.31
C GLY A 112 -0.22 -1.87 5.91
N LEU A 113 -1.08 -2.21 6.88
CA LEU A 113 -2.48 -2.59 6.65
C LEU A 113 -3.32 -1.45 6.08
N ALA A 114 -3.16 -0.23 6.58
CA ALA A 114 -3.90 0.94 6.12
C ALA A 114 -3.61 1.22 4.63
N ASN A 115 -2.34 1.26 4.24
CA ASN A 115 -1.92 1.38 2.84
C ASN A 115 -2.39 0.19 1.98
N PHE A 116 -2.38 -1.03 2.53
CA PHE A 116 -2.82 -2.23 1.83
C PHE A 116 -4.32 -2.19 1.50
N ASN A 117 -5.15 -1.68 2.41
CA ASN A 117 -6.59 -1.58 2.23
C ASN A 117 -7.00 -0.39 1.35
N ASP A 118 -6.23 0.69 1.33
CA ASP A 118 -6.50 1.85 0.47
C ASP A 118 -6.55 1.43 -1.01
N GLY A 119 -5.68 0.49 -1.41
CA GLY A 119 -5.72 -0.13 -2.74
C GLY A 119 -6.92 -1.04 -3.02
N LYS A 120 -7.71 -1.42 -1.99
CA LYS A 120 -8.85 -2.36 -2.11
C LYS A 120 -10.22 -1.70 -2.03
N GLY A 121 -10.35 -0.37 -2.15
CA GLY A 121 -11.61 0.37 -1.95
C GLY A 121 -12.86 -0.40 -2.42
N LEU A 122 -13.96 -0.26 -1.68
CA LEU A 122 -15.21 -1.05 -1.82
C LEU A 122 -15.74 -1.12 -3.27
N LEU A 123 -15.53 -0.06 -4.05
CA LEU A 123 -15.89 0.04 -5.46
C LEU A 123 -14.97 -0.76 -6.39
N ALA A 124 -13.80 -1.16 -5.93
CA ALA A 124 -12.85 -1.96 -6.69
C ALA A 124 -13.31 -3.39 -6.94
N SER A 125 -14.00 -3.98 -5.96
CA SER A 125 -14.56 -5.33 -6.08
C SER A 125 -15.82 -5.37 -6.95
N LEU A 126 -16.57 -4.25 -7.01
CA LEU A 126 -17.76 -4.12 -7.82
C LEU A 126 -17.49 -3.74 -9.29
N GLY A 127 -16.37 -3.06 -9.55
CA GLY A 127 -16.00 -2.58 -10.89
C GLY A 127 -15.23 -3.59 -11.75
N GLY A 128 -14.85 -4.75 -11.24
CA GLY A 128 -14.07 -5.75 -11.98
C GLY A 128 -12.67 -5.26 -12.43
N GLN A 129 -12.20 -4.14 -11.90
CA GLN A 129 -10.89 -3.60 -12.25
C GLN A 129 -9.78 -4.43 -11.60
N ASP A 130 -8.82 -4.84 -12.41
CA ASP A 130 -7.61 -5.51 -11.94
C ASP A 130 -6.80 -4.53 -11.04
N PRO A 131 -6.43 -4.94 -9.82
CA PRO A 131 -5.59 -4.12 -8.94
C PRO A 131 -4.28 -3.63 -9.59
N SER A 132 -3.78 -4.35 -10.60
CA SER A 132 -2.58 -3.97 -11.35
C SER A 132 -2.78 -2.79 -12.32
N GLU A 133 -4.01 -2.30 -12.48
CA GLU A 133 -4.31 -1.14 -13.35
C GLU A 133 -4.36 0.19 -12.59
N ARG A 134 -4.12 0.17 -11.26
CA ARG A 134 -4.21 1.32 -10.38
C ARG A 134 -2.86 1.96 -10.10
N ASP A 135 -2.90 3.16 -9.51
CA ASP A 135 -1.71 3.82 -8.96
C ASP A 135 -0.99 2.88 -7.98
N PRO A 136 0.28 2.52 -8.24
CA PRO A 136 1.01 1.57 -7.41
C PRO A 136 1.50 2.16 -6.09
N ARG A 137 1.32 3.46 -5.82
CA ARG A 137 1.90 4.14 -4.66
C ARG A 137 1.47 3.51 -3.34
N ALA A 138 0.18 3.32 -3.11
CA ALA A 138 -0.32 2.69 -1.89
C ALA A 138 0.26 1.27 -1.68
N ALA A 139 0.42 0.50 -2.78
CA ALA A 139 1.06 -0.83 -2.72
C ALA A 139 2.55 -0.74 -2.39
N GLN A 140 3.27 0.25 -2.91
CA GLN A 140 4.68 0.50 -2.60
C GLN A 140 4.86 0.92 -1.14
N ASP A 141 4.01 1.84 -0.64
CA ASP A 141 4.04 2.32 0.74
C ASP A 141 3.69 1.20 1.73
N SER A 142 2.70 0.38 1.40
CA SER A 142 2.36 -0.83 2.16
C SER A 142 3.54 -1.80 2.23
N PHE A 143 4.16 -2.09 1.08
CA PHE A 143 5.34 -2.95 1.01
C PHE A 143 6.49 -2.41 1.86
N ALA A 144 6.76 -1.10 1.78
CA ALA A 144 7.82 -0.46 2.56
C ALA A 144 7.56 -0.57 4.07
N ALA A 145 6.31 -0.34 4.53
CA ALA A 145 5.95 -0.47 5.94
C ALA A 145 6.12 -1.91 6.46
N PHE A 146 5.67 -2.92 5.69
CA PHE A 146 5.86 -4.33 6.07
C PHE A 146 7.34 -4.74 6.01
N LYS A 147 8.11 -4.25 5.04
CA LYS A 147 9.55 -4.49 4.95
C LYS A 147 10.29 -3.92 6.16
N ASP A 148 9.97 -2.69 6.57
CA ASP A 148 10.52 -2.09 7.77
C ASP A 148 10.23 -2.94 9.01
N LEU A 149 8.99 -3.44 9.15
CA LEU A 149 8.60 -4.32 10.24
C LEU A 149 9.46 -5.58 10.27
N VAL A 150 9.50 -6.34 9.18
CA VAL A 150 10.21 -7.63 9.16
C VAL A 150 11.72 -7.49 9.27
N THR A 151 12.27 -6.34 8.88
CA THR A 151 13.70 -6.06 8.96
C THR A 151 14.13 -5.64 10.36
N ARG A 152 13.34 -4.76 11.00
CA ARG A 152 13.65 -4.22 12.34
C ARG A 152 13.19 -5.13 13.46
N PHE A 153 12.11 -5.88 13.24
CA PHE A 153 11.45 -6.72 14.24
C PHE A 153 11.18 -8.12 13.68
N PRO A 154 12.25 -8.90 13.34
CA PRO A 154 12.10 -10.20 12.68
C PRO A 154 11.31 -11.22 13.53
N ASP A 155 11.34 -11.09 14.87
CA ASP A 155 10.66 -11.94 15.83
C ASP A 155 9.26 -11.44 16.23
N SER A 156 8.80 -10.35 15.64
CA SER A 156 7.44 -9.83 15.84
C SER A 156 6.39 -10.86 15.43
N LYS A 157 5.34 -11.00 16.22
CA LYS A 157 4.17 -11.85 15.88
C LYS A 157 3.49 -11.45 14.57
N TYR A 158 3.72 -10.21 14.10
CA TYR A 158 3.18 -9.69 12.85
C TYR A 158 4.10 -9.97 11.64
N ALA A 159 5.36 -10.37 11.86
CA ALA A 159 6.32 -10.59 10.80
C ALA A 159 5.91 -11.72 9.80
N PRO A 160 5.33 -12.86 10.23
CA PRO A 160 4.88 -13.90 9.28
C PRO A 160 3.80 -13.38 8.32
N ASP A 161 2.75 -12.74 8.83
CA ASP A 161 1.68 -12.17 7.99
C ASP A 161 2.21 -11.06 7.07
N SER A 162 3.10 -10.21 7.60
CA SER A 162 3.74 -9.15 6.80
C SER A 162 4.51 -9.71 5.60
N ARG A 163 5.24 -10.82 5.76
CA ARG A 163 5.96 -11.49 4.65
C ARG A 163 4.99 -11.99 3.57
N VAL A 164 3.86 -12.58 3.97
CA VAL A 164 2.83 -13.05 3.02
C VAL A 164 2.25 -11.86 2.23
N ARG A 165 1.95 -10.75 2.91
CA ARG A 165 1.46 -9.53 2.25
C ARG A 165 2.51 -8.91 1.33
N MET A 166 3.77 -8.89 1.74
CA MET A 166 4.87 -8.43 0.89
C MET A 166 4.97 -9.25 -0.40
N GLN A 167 4.82 -10.58 -0.32
CA GLN A 167 4.83 -11.44 -1.52
C GLN A 167 3.65 -11.11 -2.45
N TYR A 168 2.45 -10.91 -1.89
CA TYR A 168 1.28 -10.48 -2.66
C TYR A 168 1.52 -9.14 -3.35
N LEU A 169 2.04 -8.14 -2.61
CA LEU A 169 2.34 -6.81 -3.13
C LEU A 169 3.42 -6.85 -4.22
N THR A 170 4.47 -7.66 -4.03
CA THR A 170 5.51 -7.89 -5.05
C THR A 170 4.90 -8.38 -6.36
N ASN A 171 4.00 -9.36 -6.29
CA ASN A 171 3.34 -9.90 -7.47
C ASN A 171 2.40 -8.87 -8.12
N ALA A 172 1.67 -8.07 -7.33
CA ALA A 172 0.79 -7.03 -7.83
C ALA A 172 1.57 -5.91 -8.52
N LEU A 173 2.68 -5.45 -7.94
CA LEU A 173 3.56 -4.43 -8.52
C LEU A 173 4.21 -4.91 -9.82
N ALA A 174 4.69 -6.15 -9.86
CA ALA A 174 5.23 -6.75 -11.07
C ALA A 174 4.18 -6.82 -12.19
N LYS A 175 2.95 -7.21 -11.87
CA LYS A 175 1.83 -7.27 -12.82
C LYS A 175 1.46 -5.87 -13.35
N TYR A 176 1.50 -4.85 -12.48
CA TYR A 176 1.33 -3.46 -12.91
C TYR A 176 2.37 -3.05 -13.97
N GLU A 177 3.66 -3.35 -13.74
CA GLU A 177 4.71 -3.04 -14.72
C GLU A 177 4.49 -3.77 -16.05
N ILE A 178 4.03 -5.02 -16.04
CA ILE A 178 3.66 -5.77 -17.25
C ILE A 178 2.48 -5.13 -17.96
N HIS A 179 1.46 -4.68 -17.22
CA HIS A 179 0.31 -3.98 -17.82
C HIS A 179 0.77 -2.72 -18.57
N VAL A 180 1.60 -1.89 -17.93
CA VAL A 180 2.17 -0.67 -18.51
C VAL A 180 3.08 -1.00 -19.71
N ALA A 181 3.97 -2.00 -19.57
CA ALA A 181 4.86 -2.44 -20.65
C ALA A 181 4.08 -2.93 -21.88
N SER A 182 3.03 -3.72 -21.65
CA SER A 182 2.14 -4.21 -22.71
C SER A 182 1.40 -3.09 -23.41
N TYR A 183 0.96 -2.06 -22.68
CA TYR A 183 0.37 -0.86 -23.28
C TYR A 183 1.37 -0.17 -24.21
N TYR A 184 2.59 0.08 -23.78
CA TYR A 184 3.64 0.69 -24.61
C TYR A 184 3.98 -0.17 -25.83
N LEU A 185 4.05 -1.50 -25.68
CA LEU A 185 4.31 -2.42 -26.77
C LEU A 185 3.24 -2.30 -27.87
N ARG A 186 1.95 -2.30 -27.49
CA ARG A 186 0.83 -2.12 -28.43
C ARG A 186 0.84 -0.77 -29.14
N ARG A 187 1.39 0.27 -28.48
CA ARG A 187 1.50 1.64 -29.05
C ARG A 187 2.74 1.85 -29.90
N GLY A 188 3.60 0.83 -30.06
CA GLY A 188 4.85 0.94 -30.81
C GLY A 188 5.97 1.67 -30.06
N ALA A 189 5.77 2.01 -28.77
CA ALA A 189 6.76 2.64 -27.92
C ALA A 189 7.72 1.58 -27.33
N TYR A 190 8.45 0.88 -28.20
CA TYR A 190 9.22 -0.32 -27.85
C TYR A 190 10.29 -0.08 -26.79
N VAL A 191 10.99 1.06 -26.82
CA VAL A 191 11.99 1.41 -25.79
C VAL A 191 11.35 1.49 -24.40
N SER A 192 10.17 2.14 -24.28
CA SER A 192 9.45 2.25 -23.02
C SER A 192 8.95 0.88 -22.55
N ALA A 193 8.44 0.04 -23.45
CA ALA A 193 8.00 -1.31 -23.14
C ALA A 193 9.15 -2.17 -22.58
N VAL A 194 10.30 -2.15 -23.26
CA VAL A 194 11.50 -2.88 -22.86
C VAL A 194 12.01 -2.40 -21.49
N ASN A 195 12.02 -1.10 -21.23
CA ASN A 195 12.48 -0.58 -19.93
C ASN A 195 11.57 -1.06 -18.79
N ARG A 196 10.25 -0.99 -18.95
CA ARG A 196 9.30 -1.52 -17.95
C ARG A 196 9.46 -3.03 -17.73
N ALA A 197 9.63 -3.81 -18.80
CA ALA A 197 9.87 -5.24 -18.68
C ALA A 197 11.20 -5.57 -17.95
N LYS A 198 12.25 -4.78 -18.16
CA LYS A 198 13.51 -4.91 -17.41
C LYS A 198 13.33 -4.61 -15.93
N GLU A 199 12.51 -3.62 -15.57
CA GLU A 199 12.21 -3.33 -14.16
C GLU A 199 11.61 -4.56 -13.47
N VAL A 200 10.73 -5.32 -14.14
CA VAL A 200 10.18 -6.57 -13.58
C VAL A 200 11.29 -7.57 -13.27
N LEU A 201 12.21 -7.79 -14.20
CA LEU A 201 13.31 -8.75 -14.00
C LEU A 201 14.31 -8.31 -12.93
N THR A 202 14.45 -6.99 -12.73
CA THR A 202 15.41 -6.43 -11.76
C THR A 202 14.81 -6.32 -10.35
N LEU A 203 13.58 -5.80 -10.24
CA LEU A 203 12.97 -5.50 -8.95
C LEU A 203 12.13 -6.65 -8.41
N TYR A 204 11.59 -7.50 -9.30
CA TYR A 204 10.65 -8.57 -8.96
C TYR A 204 11.04 -9.93 -9.57
N PRO A 205 12.31 -10.38 -9.43
CA PRO A 205 12.84 -11.54 -10.16
C PRO A 205 12.12 -12.85 -9.85
N ASN A 206 11.46 -12.95 -8.67
CA ASN A 206 10.74 -14.14 -8.24
C ASN A 206 9.21 -14.03 -8.48
N SER A 207 8.75 -13.01 -9.21
CA SER A 207 7.34 -12.86 -9.56
C SER A 207 6.96 -13.76 -10.76
N PRO A 208 5.74 -14.31 -10.80
CA PRO A 208 5.21 -14.96 -12.00
C PRO A 208 5.26 -14.10 -13.27
N SER A 209 5.26 -12.76 -13.11
CA SER A 209 5.33 -11.79 -14.21
C SER A 209 6.67 -11.77 -14.97
N THR A 210 7.70 -12.46 -14.47
CA THR A 210 9.01 -12.56 -15.17
C THR A 210 8.90 -13.22 -16.54
N ARG A 211 7.97 -14.18 -16.70
CA ARG A 211 7.66 -14.81 -17.98
C ARG A 211 7.16 -13.79 -19.01
N ASP A 212 6.15 -13.01 -18.63
CA ASP A 212 5.57 -11.99 -19.51
C ASP A 212 6.58 -10.88 -19.83
N ALA A 213 7.43 -10.52 -18.86
CA ALA A 213 8.50 -9.56 -19.08
C ALA A 213 9.47 -10.03 -20.17
N LEU A 214 9.91 -11.29 -20.13
CA LEU A 214 10.78 -11.85 -21.16
C LEU A 214 10.11 -11.86 -22.55
N HIS A 215 8.83 -12.22 -22.65
CA HIS A 215 8.08 -12.11 -23.90
C HIS A 215 8.03 -10.68 -24.45
N ILE A 216 7.85 -9.68 -23.57
CA ILE A 216 7.86 -8.27 -23.98
C ILE A 216 9.24 -7.85 -24.46
N LEU A 217 10.32 -8.30 -23.79
CA LEU A 217 11.69 -8.04 -24.21
C LEU A 217 11.97 -8.60 -25.62
N VAL A 218 11.61 -9.87 -25.85
CA VAL A 218 11.79 -10.51 -27.17
C VAL A 218 11.08 -9.71 -28.24
N LYS A 219 9.79 -9.41 -28.08
CA LYS A 219 8.98 -8.66 -29.04
C LYS A 219 9.50 -7.23 -29.23
N GLY A 220 9.86 -6.55 -28.16
CA GLY A 220 10.36 -5.17 -28.21
C GLY A 220 11.71 -5.06 -28.90
N TYR A 221 12.66 -5.96 -28.61
CA TYR A 221 13.94 -5.97 -29.28
C TYR A 221 13.84 -6.39 -30.75
N ASP A 222 12.96 -7.34 -31.08
CA ASP A 222 12.71 -7.71 -32.47
C ASP A 222 12.17 -6.52 -33.28
N ALA A 223 11.15 -5.81 -32.76
CA ALA A 223 10.59 -4.62 -33.40
C ALA A 223 11.59 -3.47 -33.57
N MET A 224 12.60 -3.39 -32.71
CA MET A 224 13.70 -2.42 -32.83
C MET A 224 14.88 -2.93 -33.67
N ASN A 225 14.78 -4.12 -34.27
CA ASN A 225 15.85 -4.78 -35.03
C ASN A 225 17.15 -5.03 -34.22
N MET A 226 17.02 -5.20 -32.92
CA MET A 226 18.11 -5.49 -31.98
C MET A 226 18.31 -7.01 -31.82
N LYS A 227 18.76 -7.68 -32.88
CA LYS A 227 18.79 -9.15 -32.98
C LYS A 227 19.52 -9.83 -31.83
N GLN A 228 20.69 -9.34 -31.43
CA GLN A 228 21.47 -9.96 -30.36
C GLN A 228 20.72 -9.93 -29.03
N LEU A 229 20.12 -8.79 -28.64
CA LEU A 229 19.36 -8.66 -27.41
C LEU A 229 18.08 -9.48 -27.44
N ARG A 230 17.42 -9.58 -28.61
CA ARG A 230 16.28 -10.48 -28.80
C ARG A 230 16.67 -11.93 -28.54
N ASP A 231 17.76 -12.39 -29.18
CA ASP A 231 18.21 -13.78 -29.09
C ASP A 231 18.69 -14.11 -27.66
N ASP A 232 19.29 -13.17 -26.97
CA ASP A 232 19.65 -13.29 -25.55
C ASP A 232 18.40 -13.42 -24.65
N ALA A 233 17.39 -12.57 -24.85
CA ALA A 233 16.12 -12.63 -24.12
C ALA A 233 15.38 -13.94 -24.42
N GLN A 234 15.34 -14.37 -25.68
CA GLN A 234 14.71 -15.64 -26.08
C GLN A 234 15.41 -16.85 -25.42
N ARG A 235 16.74 -16.86 -25.36
CA ARG A 235 17.50 -17.92 -24.71
C ARG A 235 17.20 -18.02 -23.22
N VAL A 236 17.03 -16.87 -22.54
CA VAL A 236 16.63 -16.83 -21.14
C VAL A 236 15.21 -17.34 -20.96
N LEU A 237 14.29 -16.95 -21.83
CA LEU A 237 12.90 -17.43 -21.84
C LEU A 237 12.84 -18.95 -22.02
N ASP A 238 13.51 -19.48 -23.05
CA ASP A 238 13.53 -20.93 -23.37
C ASP A 238 14.11 -21.77 -22.23
N LYS A 239 15.11 -21.22 -21.51
CA LYS A 239 15.75 -21.91 -20.39
C LYS A 239 14.89 -21.97 -19.15
N ASN A 240 14.17 -20.89 -18.85
CA ASN A 240 13.39 -20.78 -17.60
C ASN A 240 11.92 -21.25 -17.79
N PHE A 241 11.40 -21.19 -19.02
CA PHE A 241 10.02 -21.53 -19.35
C PHE A 241 9.99 -22.43 -20.62
N PRO A 242 10.49 -23.67 -20.54
CA PRO A 242 10.61 -24.58 -21.69
C PRO A 242 9.26 -24.95 -22.30
N GLU A 243 8.16 -24.84 -21.56
CA GLU A 243 6.79 -25.05 -22.04
C GLU A 243 6.38 -24.03 -23.13
N ASP A 244 6.89 -22.80 -23.08
CA ASP A 244 6.62 -21.79 -24.11
C ASP A 244 7.22 -22.19 -25.46
N LYS A 245 8.42 -22.76 -25.43
CA LYS A 245 9.09 -23.27 -26.60
C LYS A 245 8.34 -24.43 -27.21
N ALA A 246 7.83 -25.34 -26.38
CA ALA A 246 7.02 -26.46 -26.83
C ALA A 246 5.70 -26.02 -27.45
N ALA A 247 5.03 -25.04 -26.83
CA ALA A 247 3.79 -24.46 -27.36
C ALA A 247 3.99 -23.74 -28.71
N ALA A 248 5.08 -22.99 -28.85
CA ALA A 248 5.42 -22.34 -30.12
C ALA A 248 5.70 -23.36 -31.24
N ALA A 249 6.45 -24.41 -30.95
CA ALA A 249 6.72 -25.49 -31.90
C ALA A 249 5.45 -26.23 -32.35
N SER A 250 4.51 -26.45 -31.44
CA SER A 250 3.22 -27.11 -31.77
C SER A 250 2.35 -26.22 -32.68
N GLN A 251 2.35 -24.90 -32.48
CA GLN A 251 1.62 -23.96 -33.34
C GLN A 251 2.21 -23.87 -34.72
N THR A 252 3.53 -23.93 -34.87
CA THR A 252 4.21 -23.90 -36.18
C THR A 252 3.89 -25.17 -36.98
N ASN A 253 3.94 -26.35 -36.34
CA ASN A 253 3.60 -27.60 -36.98
C ASN A 253 2.13 -27.67 -37.45
N ALA A 254 1.19 -27.15 -36.64
CA ALA A 254 -0.24 -27.08 -36.98
C ALA A 254 -0.52 -26.10 -38.13
N ALA A 255 0.26 -25.04 -38.28
CA ALA A 255 0.16 -24.09 -39.35
C ALA A 255 0.68 -24.69 -40.67
N ASP A 256 1.78 -25.43 -40.62
CA ASP A 256 2.37 -26.12 -41.79
C ASP A 256 1.50 -27.28 -42.30
N GLU A 257 0.80 -28.02 -41.43
CA GLU A 257 -0.17 -29.04 -41.83
C GLU A 257 -1.41 -28.48 -42.53
N ASN A 258 -1.81 -27.23 -42.22
CA ASN A 258 -2.97 -26.58 -42.80
C ASN A 258 -2.68 -25.92 -44.17
N ILE A 259 -1.41 -25.84 -44.59
CA ILE A 259 -0.97 -25.34 -45.91
C ILE A 259 -0.77 -26.50 -46.91
N GLY A 260 -1.17 -27.72 -46.52
CA GLY A 260 -1.13 -28.89 -47.40
C GLY A 260 -1.94 -28.68 -48.65
N VAL A 261 -1.25 -28.38 -49.76
CA VAL A 261 -1.76 -28.26 -51.14
C VAL A 261 -2.55 -29.51 -51.51
N PRO A 262 -3.80 -29.41 -51.94
CA PRO A 262 -4.50 -30.55 -52.52
C PRO A 262 -3.81 -31.00 -53.81
N LYS A 263 -3.51 -32.28 -53.91
CA LYS A 263 -3.01 -32.94 -55.13
C LYS A 263 -4.05 -32.95 -56.24
#